data_2e308b614bdccd5d370128856fa58496
#
_entry.id   2e308b614bdccd5d370128856fa58496
#
_cell.length_a   1.000
_cell.length_b   1.000
_cell.length_c   1.000
_cell.angle_alpha   90.00
_cell.angle_beta   90.00
_cell.angle_gamma   90.00
#
_symmetry.space_group_name_H-M   'P 1'
#
loop_
_entity.id
_entity.type
_entity.pdbx_description
1 polymer ?
#
loop_
_entity_poly.entity_id
_entity_poly.type
_entity_poly.pdbx_seq_one_letter_code
_entity_poly.pdbx_strand_id
1 'polypeptide(L)'
;MYKRQLAESRVFHFGSLSCTDEPARTATQKAAAYARAHGRLVTYDPNYRAPLWKTEQEAREQILWGLSQADIVKISDEETQFLWDCSPEEGAERVLALGAKLVMVTLGPKGCLLKNKQADFSCGCPKVHPIDTTGAGDIFGGSAVSRFLELGKAPEALTRDDLAYMARYAAAAASLSTEASGAIPSIPKKEAVLQKMQEAYCVQADAHR
;
A
#
# COMPACT_ATOMS: atom_id res chain seq x y z
N MET A 1 11.05 -2.04 -23.75
CA MET A 1 10.94 -1.62 -22.33
C MET A 1 11.48 -0.20 -22.20
N TYR A 2 10.75 0.68 -21.55
CA TYR A 2 11.03 2.12 -21.40
C TYR A 2 12.07 2.38 -20.30
N LYS A 3 13.32 1.90 -20.53
CA LYS A 3 14.41 2.00 -19.53
C LYS A 3 14.68 3.42 -19.07
N ARG A 4 14.58 4.42 -19.97
CA ARG A 4 14.80 5.82 -19.62
C ARG A 4 13.78 6.31 -18.61
N GLN A 5 12.47 6.05 -18.82
CA GLN A 5 11.42 6.45 -17.88
C GLN A 5 11.62 5.83 -16.51
N LEU A 6 12.04 4.55 -16.44
CA LEU A 6 12.35 3.89 -15.18
C LEU A 6 13.55 4.54 -14.48
N ALA A 7 14.61 4.88 -15.22
CA ALA A 7 15.80 5.51 -14.66
C ALA A 7 15.53 6.96 -14.16
N GLU A 8 14.61 7.67 -14.80
CA GLU A 8 14.21 9.05 -14.44
C GLU A 8 13.11 9.08 -13.34
N SER A 9 12.43 7.97 -13.06
CA SER A 9 11.38 7.90 -12.04
C SER A 9 11.96 7.93 -10.63
N ARG A 10 11.19 8.43 -9.67
CA ARG A 10 11.51 8.32 -8.23
C ARG A 10 11.05 6.99 -7.67
N VAL A 11 9.93 6.48 -8.16
CA VAL A 11 9.26 5.27 -7.69
C VAL A 11 8.89 4.41 -8.90
N PHE A 12 9.12 3.12 -8.79
CA PHE A 12 8.55 2.09 -9.65
C PHE A 12 7.51 1.31 -8.85
N HIS A 13 6.25 1.38 -9.29
CA HIS A 13 5.15 0.62 -8.68
C HIS A 13 4.71 -0.51 -9.59
N PHE A 14 4.43 -1.69 -8.99
CA PHE A 14 3.83 -2.81 -9.71
C PHE A 14 2.94 -3.64 -8.80
N GLY A 15 2.11 -4.48 -9.40
CA GLY A 15 1.25 -5.45 -8.73
C GLY A 15 1.46 -6.87 -9.25
N SER A 16 0.82 -7.85 -8.63
CA SER A 16 0.97 -9.25 -9.02
C SER A 16 0.27 -9.60 -10.33
N LEU A 17 -0.72 -8.83 -10.74
CA LEU A 17 -1.54 -9.14 -11.92
C LEU A 17 -0.75 -9.14 -13.23
N SER A 18 0.32 -8.33 -13.33
CA SER A 18 1.22 -8.37 -14.47
C SER A 18 2.14 -9.60 -14.48
N CYS A 19 2.09 -10.42 -13.41
CA CYS A 19 2.87 -11.66 -13.29
C CYS A 19 2.04 -12.93 -13.55
N THR A 20 0.77 -12.81 -13.96
CA THR A 20 -0.09 -13.97 -14.26
C THR A 20 0.34 -14.72 -15.51
N ASP A 21 0.77 -14.02 -16.55
CA ASP A 21 1.14 -14.60 -17.84
C ASP A 21 2.30 -13.88 -18.52
N GLU A 22 2.93 -14.59 -19.48
CA GLU A 22 3.91 -14.02 -20.39
C GLU A 22 3.21 -13.23 -21.54
N PRO A 23 3.84 -12.19 -22.08
CA PRO A 23 5.18 -11.66 -21.78
C PRO A 23 5.22 -10.65 -20.64
N ALA A 24 4.08 -10.34 -20.01
CA ALA A 24 3.98 -9.31 -18.98
C ALA A 24 4.78 -9.67 -17.71
N ARG A 25 4.80 -10.95 -17.31
CA ARG A 25 5.61 -11.46 -16.19
C ARG A 25 7.09 -11.11 -16.37
N THR A 26 7.69 -11.57 -17.47
CA THR A 26 9.10 -11.28 -17.78
C THR A 26 9.37 -9.77 -17.85
N ALA A 27 8.47 -8.99 -18.43
CA ALA A 27 8.63 -7.54 -18.53
C ALA A 27 8.63 -6.88 -17.17
N THR A 28 7.71 -7.27 -16.28
CA THR A 28 7.61 -6.76 -14.91
C THR A 28 8.86 -7.12 -14.09
N GLN A 29 9.30 -8.37 -14.16
CA GLN A 29 10.51 -8.82 -13.46
C GLN A 29 11.76 -8.06 -13.91
N LYS A 30 11.94 -7.85 -15.22
CA LYS A 30 13.03 -7.04 -15.76
C LYS A 30 12.93 -5.57 -15.36
N ALA A 31 11.71 -5.01 -15.28
CA ALA A 31 11.50 -3.64 -14.86
C ALA A 31 11.84 -3.44 -13.38
N ALA A 32 11.40 -4.33 -12.49
CA ALA A 32 11.73 -4.30 -11.07
C ALA A 32 13.25 -4.40 -10.84
N ALA A 33 13.91 -5.37 -11.50
CA ALA A 33 15.35 -5.52 -11.41
C ALA A 33 16.10 -4.27 -11.92
N TYR A 34 15.63 -3.68 -13.03
CA TYR A 34 16.23 -2.46 -13.56
C TYR A 34 16.05 -1.26 -12.63
N ALA A 35 14.86 -1.07 -12.06
CA ALA A 35 14.58 0.00 -11.09
C ALA A 35 15.51 -0.09 -9.87
N ARG A 36 15.63 -1.27 -9.28
CA ARG A 36 16.54 -1.55 -8.15
C ARG A 36 18.00 -1.25 -8.50
N ALA A 37 18.47 -1.73 -9.65
CA ALA A 37 19.85 -1.50 -10.11
C ALA A 37 20.19 -0.02 -10.30
N HIS A 38 19.17 0.83 -10.52
CA HIS A 38 19.31 2.29 -10.65
C HIS A 38 18.95 3.06 -9.38
N GLY A 39 18.81 2.39 -8.23
CA GLY A 39 18.51 3.02 -6.95
C GLY A 39 17.13 3.68 -6.92
N ARG A 40 16.17 3.17 -7.70
CA ARG A 40 14.78 3.63 -7.65
C ARG A 40 14.04 2.92 -6.54
N LEU A 41 13.19 3.66 -5.83
CA LEU A 41 12.30 3.07 -4.85
C LEU A 41 11.31 2.14 -5.54
N VAL A 42 11.18 0.93 -5.05
CA VAL A 42 10.21 -0.05 -5.56
C VAL A 42 9.05 -0.19 -4.59
N THR A 43 7.82 0.01 -5.07
CA THR A 43 6.60 -0.20 -4.30
C THR A 43 5.78 -1.32 -4.91
N TYR A 44 5.14 -2.12 -4.07
CA TYR A 44 4.39 -3.30 -4.49
C TYR A 44 3.06 -3.41 -3.76
N ASP A 45 2.01 -3.76 -4.51
CA ASP A 45 0.71 -4.17 -4.01
C ASP A 45 0.34 -5.50 -4.69
N PRO A 46 0.24 -6.63 -3.96
CA PRO A 46 -0.16 -7.91 -4.55
C PRO A 46 -1.45 -7.80 -5.35
N ASN A 47 -2.44 -7.12 -4.79
CA ASN A 47 -3.76 -6.94 -5.40
C ASN A 47 -4.30 -8.28 -5.93
N TYR A 48 -4.26 -9.32 -5.08
CA TYR A 48 -4.58 -10.70 -5.43
C TYR A 48 -6.01 -10.84 -5.94
N ARG A 49 -6.15 -11.53 -7.08
CA ARG A 49 -7.44 -11.84 -7.69
C ARG A 49 -7.44 -13.31 -8.11
N ALA A 50 -7.97 -14.18 -7.25
CA ALA A 50 -7.96 -15.64 -7.45
C ALA A 50 -8.36 -16.09 -8.87
N PRO A 51 -9.42 -15.53 -9.51
CA PRO A 51 -9.84 -15.98 -10.85
C PRO A 51 -8.84 -15.73 -11.98
N LEU A 52 -7.80 -14.90 -11.75
CA LEU A 52 -6.80 -14.55 -12.77
C LEU A 52 -5.56 -15.45 -12.74
N TRP A 53 -5.48 -16.37 -11.78
CA TRP A 53 -4.35 -17.27 -11.60
C TRP A 53 -4.72 -18.69 -12.01
N LYS A 54 -3.78 -19.42 -12.60
CA LYS A 54 -3.97 -20.82 -13.00
C LYS A 54 -4.06 -21.75 -11.78
N THR A 55 -3.26 -21.43 -10.76
CA THR A 55 -3.26 -22.15 -9.48
C THR A 55 -2.94 -21.20 -8.32
N GLU A 56 -3.41 -21.53 -7.12
CA GLU A 56 -3.03 -20.80 -5.90
C GLU A 56 -1.53 -20.86 -5.64
N GLN A 57 -0.88 -21.98 -5.97
CA GLN A 57 0.54 -22.15 -5.80
C GLN A 57 1.32 -21.14 -6.65
N GLU A 58 0.95 -20.99 -7.94
CA GLU A 58 1.57 -20.01 -8.83
C GLU A 58 1.36 -18.57 -8.30
N ALA A 59 0.15 -18.26 -7.83
CA ALA A 59 -0.15 -16.97 -7.22
C ALA A 59 0.77 -16.69 -6.02
N ARG A 60 0.88 -17.64 -5.08
CA ARG A 60 1.75 -17.52 -3.90
C ARG A 60 3.21 -17.26 -4.29
N GLU A 61 3.75 -18.04 -5.24
CA GLU A 61 5.13 -17.91 -5.69
C GLU A 61 5.41 -16.52 -6.29
N GLN A 62 4.52 -16.04 -7.17
CA GLN A 62 4.70 -14.74 -7.81
C GLN A 62 4.47 -13.57 -6.82
N ILE A 63 3.53 -13.70 -5.89
CA ILE A 63 3.32 -12.71 -4.85
C ILE A 63 4.53 -12.63 -3.92
N LEU A 64 5.04 -13.76 -3.44
CA LEU A 64 6.24 -13.81 -2.59
C LEU A 64 7.46 -13.26 -3.30
N TRP A 65 7.61 -13.55 -4.60
CA TRP A 65 8.65 -12.92 -5.41
C TRP A 65 8.47 -11.38 -5.41
N GLY A 66 7.28 -10.86 -5.67
CA GLY A 66 7.02 -9.41 -5.67
C GLY A 66 7.33 -8.75 -4.34
N LEU A 67 6.92 -9.38 -3.22
CA LEU A 67 7.23 -8.92 -1.87
C LEU A 67 8.75 -8.80 -1.63
N SER A 68 9.55 -9.76 -2.12
CA SER A 68 11.01 -9.75 -1.97
C SER A 68 11.71 -8.68 -2.83
N GLN A 69 11.03 -8.09 -3.81
CA GLN A 69 11.58 -7.06 -4.69
C GLN A 69 11.31 -5.64 -4.20
N ALA A 70 10.38 -5.44 -3.29
CA ALA A 70 9.87 -4.12 -2.92
C ALA A 70 10.53 -3.53 -1.67
N ASP A 71 10.72 -2.20 -1.68
CA ASP A 71 11.11 -1.42 -0.51
C ASP A 71 9.88 -1.04 0.34
N ILE A 72 8.75 -0.74 -0.32
CA ILE A 72 7.48 -0.41 0.32
C ILE A 72 6.41 -1.35 -0.19
N VAL A 73 5.71 -2.01 0.71
CA VAL A 73 4.64 -2.95 0.40
C VAL A 73 3.33 -2.45 0.98
N LYS A 74 2.28 -2.43 0.16
CA LYS A 74 0.90 -2.42 0.65
C LYS A 74 0.35 -3.84 0.45
N ILE A 75 -0.31 -4.37 1.48
CA ILE A 75 -0.92 -5.70 1.46
C ILE A 75 -2.22 -5.65 2.28
N SER A 76 -3.22 -6.46 1.96
CA SER A 76 -4.44 -6.57 2.77
C SER A 76 -4.32 -7.67 3.82
N ASP A 77 -5.19 -7.62 4.85
CA ASP A 77 -5.35 -8.70 5.83
C ASP A 77 -5.79 -10.02 5.17
N GLU A 78 -6.64 -9.96 4.16
CA GLU A 78 -7.03 -11.14 3.38
C GLU A 78 -5.84 -11.75 2.63
N GLU A 79 -4.93 -10.93 2.12
CA GLU A 79 -3.72 -11.39 1.44
C GLU A 79 -2.70 -11.99 2.43
N THR A 80 -2.56 -11.44 3.63
CA THR A 80 -1.72 -12.05 4.69
C THR A 80 -2.29 -13.39 5.14
N GLN A 81 -3.60 -13.48 5.28
CA GLN A 81 -4.31 -14.72 5.55
C GLN A 81 -4.10 -15.75 4.42
N PHE A 82 -4.25 -15.34 3.17
CA PHE A 82 -4.00 -16.19 2.00
C PHE A 82 -2.57 -16.73 1.98
N LEU A 83 -1.58 -15.89 2.21
CA LEU A 83 -0.17 -16.27 2.09
C LEU A 83 0.30 -17.16 3.24
N TRP A 84 -0.13 -16.87 4.46
CA TRP A 84 0.52 -17.43 5.66
C TRP A 84 -0.42 -17.88 6.76
N ASP A 85 -1.72 -17.73 6.60
CA ASP A 85 -2.72 -18.06 7.63
C ASP A 85 -2.38 -17.38 8.99
N CYS A 86 -2.10 -16.08 8.96
CA CYS A 86 -1.60 -15.34 10.12
C CYS A 86 -2.31 -13.99 10.30
N SER A 87 -2.11 -13.38 11.47
CA SER A 87 -2.61 -12.03 11.77
C SER A 87 -1.96 -10.96 10.87
N PRO A 88 -2.59 -9.78 10.71
CA PRO A 88 -2.01 -8.64 9.98
C PRO A 88 -0.64 -8.22 10.52
N GLU A 89 -0.45 -8.25 11.85
CA GLU A 89 0.79 -7.90 12.53
C GLU A 89 1.91 -8.90 12.18
N GLU A 90 1.61 -10.20 12.25
CA GLU A 90 2.56 -11.25 11.85
C GLU A 90 2.85 -11.20 10.35
N GLY A 91 1.84 -10.90 9.53
CA GLY A 91 1.99 -10.69 8.09
C GLY A 91 2.96 -9.54 7.79
N ALA A 92 2.81 -8.41 8.49
CA ALA A 92 3.72 -7.28 8.36
C ALA A 92 5.16 -7.65 8.72
N GLU A 93 5.37 -8.40 9.80
CA GLU A 93 6.72 -8.90 10.19
C GLU A 93 7.32 -9.81 9.13
N ARG A 94 6.54 -10.73 8.56
CA ARG A 94 7.00 -11.62 7.48
C ARG A 94 7.41 -10.83 6.24
N VAL A 95 6.64 -9.80 5.86
CA VAL A 95 6.99 -8.93 4.73
C VAL A 95 8.28 -8.13 5.01
N LEU A 96 8.46 -7.60 6.23
CA LEU A 96 9.71 -6.95 6.63
C LEU A 96 10.91 -7.92 6.60
N ALA A 97 10.69 -9.19 6.99
CA ALA A 97 11.72 -10.24 6.94
C ALA A 97 12.12 -10.59 5.50
N LEU A 98 11.23 -10.44 4.50
CA LEU A 98 11.54 -10.60 3.09
C LEU A 98 12.37 -9.45 2.51
N GLY A 99 12.58 -8.36 3.26
CA GLY A 99 13.45 -7.25 2.85
C GLY A 99 12.74 -5.92 2.61
N ALA A 100 11.43 -5.86 2.75
CA ALA A 100 10.70 -4.59 2.73
C ALA A 100 11.15 -3.69 3.89
N LYS A 101 11.11 -2.38 3.66
CA LYS A 101 11.51 -1.35 4.64
C LYS A 101 10.31 -0.68 5.30
N LEU A 102 9.19 -0.67 4.61
CA LEU A 102 7.90 -0.17 5.09
C LEU A 102 6.79 -1.10 4.59
N VAL A 103 5.92 -1.50 5.50
CA VAL A 103 4.74 -2.32 5.21
C VAL A 103 3.48 -1.56 5.61
N MET A 104 2.48 -1.59 4.75
CA MET A 104 1.16 -1.00 4.97
C MET A 104 0.13 -2.12 4.83
N VAL A 105 -0.47 -2.55 5.94
CA VAL A 105 -1.54 -3.56 5.93
C VAL A 105 -2.88 -2.86 5.99
N THR A 106 -3.72 -3.08 5.00
CA THR A 106 -5.11 -2.58 4.97
C THR A 106 -6.04 -3.61 5.60
N LEU A 107 -6.98 -3.14 6.44
CA LEU A 107 -7.91 -3.96 7.22
C LEU A 107 -9.37 -3.70 6.81
N GLY A 108 -9.59 -3.30 5.56
CA GLY A 108 -10.90 -2.86 5.07
C GLY A 108 -11.49 -1.74 5.94
N PRO A 109 -12.75 -1.85 6.36
CA PRO A 109 -13.40 -0.80 7.17
C PRO A 109 -12.80 -0.64 8.59
N LYS A 110 -11.98 -1.59 9.03
CA LYS A 110 -11.30 -1.53 10.34
C LYS A 110 -10.10 -0.57 10.34
N GLY A 111 -9.60 -0.17 9.16
CA GLY A 111 -8.50 0.78 9.05
C GLY A 111 -7.22 0.19 8.47
N CYS A 112 -6.09 0.51 9.08
CA CYS A 112 -4.79 0.06 8.61
C CYS A 112 -3.73 -0.02 9.72
N LEU A 113 -2.67 -0.79 9.42
CA LEU A 113 -1.42 -0.85 10.16
C LEU A 113 -0.27 -0.44 9.23
N LEU A 114 0.54 0.53 9.62
CA LEU A 114 1.82 0.85 8.98
C LEU A 114 2.97 0.43 9.91
N LYS A 115 3.99 -0.23 9.36
CA LYS A 115 5.10 -0.74 10.14
C LYS A 115 6.42 -0.69 9.37
N ASN A 116 7.47 -0.25 10.06
CA ASN A 116 8.85 -0.44 9.67
C ASN A 116 9.61 -1.13 10.82
N LYS A 117 10.94 -1.24 10.74
CA LYS A 117 11.74 -1.89 11.79
C LYS A 117 11.84 -1.09 13.10
N GLN A 118 11.51 0.21 13.10
CA GLN A 118 11.67 1.11 14.24
C GLN A 118 10.35 1.44 14.93
N ALA A 119 9.26 1.46 14.18
CA ALA A 119 7.97 1.92 14.68
C ALA A 119 6.82 1.24 13.96
N ASP A 120 5.66 1.26 14.60
CA ASP A 120 4.38 0.92 14.00
C ASP A 120 3.30 1.93 14.41
N PHE A 121 2.26 1.98 13.60
CA PHE A 121 1.07 2.78 13.88
C PHE A 121 -0.16 2.19 13.21
N SER A 122 -1.26 2.11 13.98
CA SER A 122 -2.56 1.68 13.48
C SER A 122 -3.60 2.78 13.69
N CYS A 123 -4.54 2.89 12.76
CA CYS A 123 -5.73 3.72 12.94
C CYS A 123 -6.95 3.10 12.25
N GLY A 124 -8.13 3.42 12.78
CA GLY A 124 -9.40 3.08 12.14
C GLY A 124 -9.70 3.99 10.95
N CYS A 125 -10.68 3.61 10.12
CA CYS A 125 -11.19 4.45 9.04
C CYS A 125 -12.09 5.58 9.58
N PRO A 126 -12.06 6.79 8.99
CA PRO A 126 -13.10 7.78 9.19
C PRO A 126 -14.49 7.25 8.85
N LYS A 127 -15.51 7.71 9.60
CA LYS A 127 -16.89 7.37 9.26
C LYS A 127 -17.32 8.05 7.98
N VAL A 128 -17.85 7.27 7.05
CA VAL A 128 -18.37 7.68 5.75
C VAL A 128 -19.61 6.86 5.41
N HIS A 129 -20.29 7.22 4.34
CA HIS A 129 -21.42 6.45 3.77
C HIS A 129 -20.98 5.80 2.46
N PRO A 130 -20.43 4.57 2.49
CA PRO A 130 -19.87 3.96 1.31
C PRO A 130 -20.95 3.61 0.27
N ILE A 131 -20.68 3.95 -0.97
CA ILE A 131 -21.49 3.64 -2.16
C ILE A 131 -20.78 2.60 -3.01
N ASP A 132 -19.46 2.78 -3.22
CA ASP A 132 -18.63 1.92 -4.06
C ASP A 132 -17.21 1.85 -3.48
N THR A 133 -16.72 0.64 -3.22
CA THR A 133 -15.38 0.43 -2.65
C THR A 133 -14.30 0.19 -3.72
N THR A 134 -14.68 0.26 -5.00
CA THR A 134 -13.75 0.04 -6.13
C THR A 134 -12.59 1.04 -6.08
N GLY A 135 -11.37 0.53 -6.07
CA GLY A 135 -10.15 1.36 -6.06
C GLY A 135 -9.76 1.95 -4.70
N ALA A 136 -10.53 1.70 -3.61
CA ALA A 136 -10.19 2.24 -2.29
C ALA A 136 -8.79 1.79 -1.82
N GLY A 137 -8.40 0.54 -2.09
CA GLY A 137 -7.06 0.03 -1.80
C GLY A 137 -5.96 0.74 -2.59
N ASP A 138 -6.21 1.00 -3.88
CA ASP A 138 -5.27 1.71 -4.76
C ASP A 138 -5.11 3.18 -4.32
N ILE A 139 -6.23 3.83 -3.96
CA ILE A 139 -6.24 5.19 -3.44
C ILE A 139 -5.51 5.28 -2.10
N PHE A 140 -5.70 4.29 -1.21
CA PHE A 140 -4.93 4.18 0.02
C PHE A 140 -3.43 4.11 -0.25
N GLY A 141 -3.00 3.14 -1.07
CA GLY A 141 -1.58 2.93 -1.40
C GLY A 141 -0.94 4.15 -2.06
N GLY A 142 -1.60 4.70 -3.08
CA GLY A 142 -1.15 5.91 -3.78
C GLY A 142 -1.05 7.14 -2.88
N SER A 143 -2.03 7.34 -1.99
CA SER A 143 -2.05 8.42 -1.01
C SER A 143 -0.92 8.28 0.01
N ALA A 144 -0.70 7.08 0.56
CA ALA A 144 0.38 6.81 1.50
C ALA A 144 1.76 7.06 0.87
N VAL A 145 2.00 6.54 -0.36
CA VAL A 145 3.25 6.76 -1.10
C VAL A 145 3.46 8.24 -1.41
N SER A 146 2.39 8.97 -1.76
CA SER A 146 2.47 10.43 -1.97
C SER A 146 2.95 11.18 -0.72
N ARG A 147 2.38 10.85 0.46
CA ARG A 147 2.82 11.45 1.73
C ARG A 147 4.25 11.05 2.09
N PHE A 148 4.60 9.77 1.91
CA PHE A 148 5.97 9.31 2.07
C PHE A 148 6.97 10.15 1.24
N LEU A 149 6.68 10.39 -0.02
CA LEU A 149 7.54 11.18 -0.90
C LEU A 149 7.66 12.66 -0.47
N GLU A 150 6.62 13.24 0.14
CA GLU A 150 6.66 14.59 0.71
C GLU A 150 7.54 14.67 1.96
N LEU A 151 7.55 13.62 2.79
CA LEU A 151 8.40 13.57 3.99
C LEU A 151 9.89 13.56 3.66
N GLY A 152 10.29 13.08 2.47
CA GLY A 152 11.67 13.10 2.01
C GLY A 152 12.64 12.25 2.84
N LYS A 153 12.13 11.31 3.64
CA LYS A 153 12.89 10.41 4.51
C LYS A 153 13.05 9.03 3.84
N ALA A 154 14.05 8.27 4.27
CA ALA A 154 14.14 6.86 3.93
C ALA A 154 13.01 6.06 4.63
N PRO A 155 12.45 4.99 4.02
CA PRO A 155 11.34 4.25 4.61
C PRO A 155 11.66 3.70 6.01
N GLU A 156 12.88 3.23 6.22
CA GLU A 156 13.39 2.74 7.50
C GLU A 156 13.60 3.82 8.56
N ALA A 157 13.67 5.09 8.17
CA ALA A 157 13.89 6.23 9.07
C ALA A 157 12.58 6.94 9.47
N LEU A 158 11.41 6.46 9.00
CA LEU A 158 10.13 7.02 9.39
C LEU A 158 9.85 6.75 10.87
N THR A 159 9.52 7.82 11.59
CA THR A 159 9.11 7.76 13.00
C THR A 159 7.64 7.34 13.12
N ARG A 160 7.20 7.05 14.35
CA ARG A 160 5.79 6.76 14.62
C ARG A 160 4.85 7.90 14.19
N ASP A 161 5.26 9.15 14.35
CA ASP A 161 4.46 10.32 13.95
C ASP A 161 4.38 10.43 12.42
N ASP A 162 5.47 10.12 11.70
CA ASP A 162 5.46 10.03 10.23
C ASP A 162 4.47 8.95 9.76
N LEU A 163 4.54 7.76 10.37
CA LEU A 163 3.61 6.66 10.07
C LEU A 163 2.16 7.04 10.39
N ALA A 164 1.93 7.73 11.51
CA ALA A 164 0.61 8.20 11.90
C ALA A 164 0.04 9.20 10.87
N TYR A 165 0.85 10.13 10.41
CA TYR A 165 0.46 11.10 9.38
C TYR A 165 0.09 10.39 8.07
N MET A 166 0.94 9.48 7.61
CA MET A 166 0.71 8.72 6.38
C MET A 166 -0.56 7.86 6.48
N ALA A 167 -0.72 7.11 7.57
CA ALA A 167 -1.84 6.21 7.81
C ALA A 167 -3.18 6.96 7.83
N ARG A 168 -3.26 8.04 8.61
CA ARG A 168 -4.46 8.86 8.74
C ARG A 168 -4.86 9.52 7.43
N TYR A 169 -3.90 10.06 6.69
CA TYR A 169 -4.15 10.66 5.38
C TYR A 169 -4.65 9.63 4.38
N ALA A 170 -3.98 8.48 4.28
CA ALA A 170 -4.35 7.42 3.35
C ALA A 170 -5.72 6.80 3.69
N ALA A 171 -6.01 6.57 4.98
CA ALA A 171 -7.30 6.08 5.42
C ALA A 171 -8.43 7.09 5.13
N ALA A 172 -8.18 8.39 5.32
CA ALA A 172 -9.15 9.43 5.00
C ALA A 172 -9.42 9.51 3.48
N ALA A 173 -8.37 9.43 2.66
CA ALA A 173 -8.50 9.44 1.20
C ALA A 173 -9.28 8.23 0.69
N ALA A 174 -8.92 7.03 1.16
CA ALA A 174 -9.62 5.80 0.81
C ALA A 174 -11.08 5.80 1.28
N SER A 175 -11.37 6.28 2.50
CA SER A 175 -12.74 6.38 2.99
C SER A 175 -13.59 7.32 2.15
N LEU A 176 -13.11 8.54 1.85
CA LEU A 176 -13.82 9.51 1.03
C LEU A 176 -14.10 8.97 -0.38
N SER A 177 -13.16 8.22 -0.97
CA SER A 177 -13.36 7.68 -2.31
C SER A 177 -14.53 6.71 -2.38
N THR A 178 -14.87 6.04 -1.28
CA THR A 178 -16.00 5.10 -1.26
C THR A 178 -17.38 5.78 -1.29
N GLU A 179 -17.45 7.10 -1.09
CA GLU A 179 -18.71 7.87 -1.15
C GLU A 179 -19.14 8.25 -2.58
N ALA A 180 -18.34 7.85 -3.59
CA ALA A 180 -18.65 8.07 -5.01
C ALA A 180 -18.41 6.80 -5.82
N SER A 181 -19.09 6.66 -6.96
CA SER A 181 -18.91 5.51 -7.85
C SER A 181 -17.67 5.65 -8.71
N GLY A 182 -17.00 4.51 -8.93
CA GLY A 182 -15.83 4.36 -9.78
C GLY A 182 -14.52 4.68 -9.06
N ALA A 183 -13.41 4.13 -9.58
CA ALA A 183 -12.10 4.26 -8.95
C ALA A 183 -11.45 5.64 -9.21
N ILE A 184 -11.13 5.95 -10.48
CA ILE A 184 -10.46 7.23 -10.83
C ILE A 184 -11.35 8.45 -10.58
N PRO A 185 -12.64 8.45 -10.95
CA PRO A 185 -13.53 9.60 -10.70
C PRO A 185 -13.75 9.89 -9.21
N SER A 186 -13.61 8.88 -8.34
CA SER A 186 -13.81 9.00 -6.89
C SER A 186 -12.57 9.51 -6.13
N ILE A 187 -11.43 9.72 -6.79
CA ILE A 187 -10.23 10.22 -6.11
C ILE A 187 -10.51 11.59 -5.49
N PRO A 188 -10.43 11.72 -4.15
CA PRO A 188 -10.77 12.96 -3.47
C PRO A 188 -9.70 14.03 -3.67
N LYS A 189 -10.09 15.30 -3.62
CA LYS A 189 -9.15 16.42 -3.60
C LYS A 189 -8.39 16.47 -2.28
N LYS A 190 -7.13 16.92 -2.33
CA LYS A 190 -6.23 17.01 -1.17
C LYS A 190 -6.85 17.76 0.01
N GLU A 191 -7.54 18.87 -0.27
CA GLU A 191 -8.17 19.70 0.76
C GLU A 191 -9.27 18.94 1.50
N ALA A 192 -10.11 18.17 0.77
CA ALA A 192 -11.15 17.34 1.37
C ALA A 192 -10.55 16.23 2.25
N VAL A 193 -9.44 15.61 1.81
CA VAL A 193 -8.74 14.59 2.60
C VAL A 193 -8.18 15.19 3.90
N LEU A 194 -7.54 16.35 3.85
CA LEU A 194 -6.99 17.02 5.02
C LEU A 194 -8.09 17.42 6.02
N GLN A 195 -9.21 17.94 5.51
CA GLN A 195 -10.37 18.25 6.35
C GLN A 195 -10.92 16.99 7.03
N LYS A 196 -11.16 15.91 6.26
CA LYS A 196 -11.68 14.64 6.81
C LYS A 196 -10.73 14.04 7.83
N MET A 197 -9.41 14.09 7.57
CA MET A 197 -8.40 13.64 8.50
C MET A 197 -8.44 14.42 9.81
N GLN A 198 -8.58 15.74 9.74
CA GLN A 198 -8.70 16.60 10.92
C GLN A 198 -9.97 16.29 11.72
N GLU A 199 -11.11 16.18 11.08
CA GLU A 199 -12.39 15.84 11.73
C GLU A 199 -12.33 14.47 12.43
N ALA A 200 -11.75 13.46 11.75
CA ALA A 200 -11.77 12.09 12.25
C ALA A 200 -10.76 11.80 13.38
N TYR A 201 -9.61 12.45 13.35
CA TYR A 201 -8.48 12.07 14.22
C TYR A 201 -8.07 13.15 15.24
N CYS A 202 -8.41 14.43 15.03
CA CYS A 202 -8.11 15.48 16.01
C CYS A 202 -9.15 15.57 17.11
N VAL A 203 -10.43 15.27 16.83
CA VAL A 203 -11.49 15.23 17.85
C VAL A 203 -11.28 14.10 18.87
N GLN A 204 -10.61 13.01 18.49
CA GLN A 204 -10.28 11.90 19.40
C GLN A 204 -9.18 12.24 20.42
N ALA A 205 -8.34 13.24 20.16
CA ALA A 205 -7.32 13.68 21.11
C ALA A 205 -7.90 14.43 22.31
N ASP A 206 -9.06 15.09 22.14
CA ASP A 206 -9.73 15.87 23.19
C ASP A 206 -10.68 15.01 24.04
N ALA A 207 -11.08 13.83 23.57
CA ALA A 207 -12.00 12.93 24.31
C ALA A 207 -11.29 12.06 25.38
N HIS A 208 -9.96 12.12 25.46
CA HIS A 208 -9.14 11.38 26.42
C HIS A 208 -8.27 12.28 27.33
N ARG A 209 -8.64 13.57 27.47
CA ARG A 209 -8.09 14.47 28.50
C ARG A 209 -9.09 14.60 29.65
#